data_29ccea92c97978740265c438eda9cafc
#
_entry.id   29ccea92c97978740265c438eda9cafc
#
_cell.length_a   1.000
_cell.length_b   1.000
_cell.length_c   1.000
_cell.angle_alpha   90.00
_cell.angle_beta   90.00
_cell.angle_gamma   90.00
#
_symmetry.space_group_name_H-M   'P 1'
#
loop_
_entity.id
_entity.type
_entity.pdbx_description
1 polymer ?
#
loop_
_entity_poly.entity_id
_entity_poly.type
_entity_poly.pdbx_seq_one_letter_code
_entity_poly.pdbx_strand_id
1 'polypeptide(L)'
;MGYLVGVTALWAFSFSLIGVYLAGQVDSYFAVLVRVTLAMLVFLPFLRPSLLRGKQRLALMALGAIQLGIMYTFFYHSFLLLSVPEVLLFTIFTPVYIALLDDLMFKRFTPIYLVTAILAVLGAGVIRYDGIDSGFWLGFLVVQGANLCFAIGQVGYRRLAADLPPTLAWHNVFGWFFIGAMLVALPAFLLFGNSAALPSTTLQWGVLAWLGLVASGVGYFAWNQGATKVDAGTLAIMNNALVPAGLVVNLVIWNRDADVGKLLLGAAIMGAS
;
A
#
# COMPACT_ATOMS: atom_id res chain seq x y z
N MET A 1 -7.15 -10.88 -14.19
CA MET A 1 -8.25 -10.41 -13.32
C MET A 1 -8.28 -11.15 -11.99
N GLY A 2 -8.32 -12.49 -11.93
CA GLY A 2 -8.43 -13.25 -10.68
C GLY A 2 -7.41 -12.89 -9.59
N TYR A 3 -6.14 -12.65 -9.95
CA TYR A 3 -5.11 -12.21 -9.00
C TYR A 3 -5.51 -10.91 -8.27
N LEU A 4 -5.99 -9.91 -9.02
CA LEU A 4 -6.34 -8.61 -8.45
C LEU A 4 -7.57 -8.71 -7.54
N VAL A 5 -8.62 -9.41 -7.96
CA VAL A 5 -9.82 -9.64 -7.13
C VAL A 5 -9.48 -10.37 -5.84
N GLY A 6 -8.69 -11.46 -5.93
CA GLY A 6 -8.26 -12.21 -4.75
C GLY A 6 -7.45 -11.37 -3.77
N VAL A 7 -6.54 -10.53 -4.28
CA VAL A 7 -5.72 -9.64 -3.44
C VAL A 7 -6.56 -8.50 -2.86
N THR A 8 -7.51 -7.94 -3.61
CA THR A 8 -8.43 -6.92 -3.09
C THR A 8 -9.22 -7.47 -1.89
N ALA A 9 -9.77 -8.67 -2.00
CA ALA A 9 -10.47 -9.32 -0.88
C ALA A 9 -9.54 -9.54 0.32
N LEU A 10 -8.31 -9.99 0.08
CA LEU A 10 -7.31 -10.23 1.10
C LEU A 10 -6.85 -8.93 1.78
N TRP A 11 -6.60 -7.87 1.01
CA TRP A 11 -6.15 -6.59 1.55
C TRP A 11 -7.26 -5.80 2.23
N ALA A 12 -8.53 -6.06 1.91
CA ALA A 12 -9.67 -5.45 2.60
C ALA A 12 -9.62 -5.63 4.14
N PHE A 13 -9.10 -6.76 4.61
CA PHE A 13 -8.88 -7.02 6.04
C PHE A 13 -7.64 -6.33 6.60
N SER A 14 -6.61 -6.11 5.78
CA SER A 14 -5.30 -5.63 6.24
C SER A 14 -5.37 -4.28 6.94
N PHE A 15 -6.19 -3.35 6.45
CA PHE A 15 -6.34 -2.01 7.02
C PHE A 15 -6.88 -2.08 8.45
N SER A 16 -7.94 -2.84 8.66
CA SER A 16 -8.55 -3.00 9.99
C SER A 16 -7.65 -3.79 10.93
N LEU A 17 -6.96 -4.83 10.45
CA LEU A 17 -6.01 -5.58 11.26
C LEU A 17 -4.86 -4.71 11.76
N ILE A 18 -4.36 -3.79 10.93
CA ILE A 18 -3.31 -2.84 11.34
C ILE A 18 -3.88 -1.83 12.32
N GLY A 19 -4.99 -1.15 11.97
CA GLY A 19 -5.53 -0.06 12.78
C GLY A 19 -6.06 -0.51 14.14
N VAL A 20 -6.65 -1.70 14.22
CA VAL A 20 -7.28 -2.19 15.46
C VAL A 20 -6.28 -2.88 16.40
N TYR A 21 -5.35 -3.67 15.84
CA TYR A 21 -4.52 -4.55 16.69
C TYR A 21 -3.06 -4.11 16.79
N LEU A 22 -2.57 -3.29 15.89
CA LEU A 22 -1.16 -2.89 15.85
C LEU A 22 -0.95 -1.39 16.10
N ALA A 23 -1.76 -0.53 15.49
CA ALA A 23 -1.58 0.92 15.58
C ALA A 23 -1.62 1.42 17.04
N GLY A 24 -0.60 2.18 17.45
CA GLY A 24 -0.46 2.68 18.82
C GLY A 24 -0.12 1.65 19.89
N GLN A 25 -0.13 0.34 19.56
CA GLN A 25 0.19 -0.75 20.49
C GLN A 25 1.52 -1.41 20.18
N VAL A 26 1.86 -1.51 18.89
CA VAL A 26 3.11 -2.10 18.40
C VAL A 26 3.87 -1.03 17.64
N ASP A 27 5.18 -0.97 17.82
CA ASP A 27 6.04 -0.05 17.08
C ASP A 27 5.85 -0.23 15.55
N SER A 28 5.58 0.87 14.86
CA SER A 28 5.27 0.85 13.43
C SER A 28 6.46 0.36 12.60
N TYR A 29 7.68 0.72 12.95
CA TYR A 29 8.89 0.28 12.24
C TYR A 29 9.15 -1.21 12.46
N PHE A 30 8.92 -1.70 13.69
CA PHE A 30 9.01 -3.13 13.98
C PHE A 30 7.95 -3.93 13.20
N ALA A 31 6.72 -3.47 13.18
CA ALA A 31 5.65 -4.12 12.41
C ALA A 31 5.99 -4.20 10.91
N VAL A 32 6.53 -3.13 10.33
CA VAL A 32 7.02 -3.11 8.95
C VAL A 32 8.17 -4.08 8.75
N LEU A 33 9.17 -4.09 9.65
CA LEU A 33 10.31 -5.00 9.58
C LEU A 33 9.87 -6.46 9.59
N VAL A 34 8.99 -6.85 10.52
CA VAL A 34 8.46 -8.22 10.60
C VAL A 34 7.72 -8.61 9.33
N ARG A 35 6.85 -7.73 8.81
CA ARG A 35 6.11 -7.98 7.57
C ARG A 35 7.03 -8.20 6.37
N VAL A 36 8.03 -7.34 6.21
CA VAL A 36 9.00 -7.41 5.10
C VAL A 36 9.86 -8.66 5.25
N THR A 37 10.31 -8.98 6.47
CA THR A 37 11.10 -10.19 6.75
C THR A 37 10.32 -11.45 6.39
N LEU A 38 9.08 -11.58 6.86
CA LEU A 38 8.24 -12.75 6.59
C LEU A 38 7.93 -12.87 5.09
N ALA A 39 7.62 -11.77 4.40
CA ALA A 39 7.41 -11.76 2.96
C ALA A 39 8.67 -12.16 2.19
N MET A 40 9.84 -11.70 2.61
CA MET A 40 11.13 -12.09 2.03
C MET A 40 11.37 -13.58 2.19
N LEU A 41 11.11 -14.14 3.38
CA LEU A 41 11.31 -15.57 3.66
C LEU A 41 10.44 -16.47 2.77
N VAL A 42 9.25 -16.01 2.34
CA VAL A 42 8.40 -16.76 1.38
C VAL A 42 9.10 -16.95 0.03
N PHE A 43 9.87 -15.96 -0.45
CA PHE A 43 10.46 -15.97 -1.80
C PHE A 43 11.95 -16.30 -1.81
N LEU A 44 12.63 -16.21 -0.68
CA LEU A 44 14.07 -16.48 -0.59
C LEU A 44 14.46 -17.89 -1.05
N PRO A 45 13.71 -18.97 -0.71
CA PRO A 45 14.03 -20.33 -1.16
C PRO A 45 13.95 -20.53 -2.68
N PHE A 46 13.16 -19.71 -3.37
CA PHE A 46 12.99 -19.77 -4.82
C PHE A 46 13.98 -18.88 -5.57
N LEU A 47 14.73 -18.01 -4.88
CA LEU A 47 15.54 -16.97 -5.49
C LEU A 47 16.66 -17.55 -6.35
N ARG A 48 16.68 -17.19 -7.64
CA ARG A 48 17.70 -17.57 -8.61
C ARG A 48 18.42 -16.33 -9.14
N PRO A 49 19.59 -15.98 -8.57
CA PRO A 49 20.32 -14.76 -8.94
C PRO A 49 20.73 -14.69 -10.40
N SER A 50 20.97 -15.82 -11.06
CA SER A 50 21.42 -15.90 -12.46
C SER A 50 20.36 -15.44 -13.48
N LEU A 51 19.08 -15.40 -13.12
CA LEU A 51 17.99 -15.07 -14.05
C LEU A 51 17.89 -13.58 -14.38
N LEU A 52 18.46 -12.69 -13.57
CA LEU A 52 18.48 -11.25 -13.80
C LEU A 52 19.90 -10.71 -13.90
N ARG A 53 20.10 -9.75 -14.80
CA ARG A 53 21.35 -8.96 -14.86
C ARG A 53 21.44 -8.01 -13.66
N GLY A 54 22.64 -7.53 -13.33
CA GLY A 54 22.88 -6.63 -12.18
C GLY A 54 21.94 -5.42 -12.15
N LYS A 55 21.78 -4.73 -13.28
CA LYS A 55 20.88 -3.56 -13.40
C LYS A 55 19.42 -3.92 -13.15
N GLN A 56 18.95 -5.07 -13.64
CA GLN A 56 17.57 -5.53 -13.45
C GLN A 56 17.30 -5.91 -11.98
N ARG A 57 18.29 -6.54 -11.31
CA ARG A 57 18.22 -6.83 -9.87
C ARG A 57 18.13 -5.55 -9.05
N LEU A 58 18.99 -4.56 -9.35
CA LEU A 58 18.97 -3.27 -8.66
C LEU A 58 17.64 -2.53 -8.91
N ALA A 59 17.10 -2.57 -10.13
CA ALA A 59 15.80 -1.99 -10.42
C ALA A 59 14.68 -2.66 -9.60
N LEU A 60 14.65 -3.99 -9.54
CA LEU A 60 13.64 -4.71 -8.76
C LEU A 60 13.78 -4.45 -7.25
N MET A 61 15.02 -4.34 -6.74
CA MET A 61 15.30 -3.95 -5.35
C MET A 61 14.83 -2.50 -5.07
N ALA A 62 15.13 -1.55 -5.96
CA ALA A 62 14.67 -0.17 -5.82
C ALA A 62 13.14 -0.05 -5.80
N LEU A 63 12.46 -0.82 -6.67
CA LEU A 63 11.00 -0.88 -6.66
C LEU A 63 10.46 -1.44 -5.35
N GLY A 64 11.06 -2.49 -4.80
CA GLY A 64 10.69 -3.04 -3.50
C GLY A 64 10.95 -2.07 -2.34
N ALA A 65 12.09 -1.38 -2.38
CA ALA A 65 12.43 -0.35 -1.40
C ALA A 65 11.37 0.77 -1.36
N ILE A 66 10.92 1.25 -2.54
CA ILE A 66 9.92 2.32 -2.64
C ILE A 66 8.51 1.77 -2.37
N GLN A 67 8.06 0.75 -3.14
CA GLN A 67 6.69 0.28 -3.13
C GLN A 67 6.29 -0.44 -1.83
N LEU A 68 7.25 -0.99 -1.11
CA LEU A 68 6.99 -1.72 0.12
C LEU A 68 7.70 -1.10 1.32
N GLY A 69 9.02 -0.85 1.25
CA GLY A 69 9.78 -0.34 2.38
C GLY A 69 9.33 1.05 2.81
N ILE A 70 9.48 2.05 1.94
CA ILE A 70 9.10 3.45 2.23
C ILE A 70 7.58 3.57 2.36
N MET A 71 6.82 2.95 1.45
CA MET A 71 5.37 3.01 1.46
C MET A 71 4.80 2.48 2.78
N TYR A 72 5.26 1.34 3.28
CA TYR A 72 4.78 0.81 4.57
C TYR A 72 5.15 1.70 5.75
N THR A 73 6.28 2.35 5.71
CA THR A 73 6.65 3.33 6.74
C THR A 73 5.60 4.45 6.81
N PHE A 74 5.24 5.07 5.69
CA PHE A 74 4.15 6.04 5.64
C PHE A 74 2.81 5.42 6.05
N PHE A 75 2.47 4.29 5.49
CA PHE A 75 1.18 3.64 5.69
C PHE A 75 0.92 3.27 7.16
N TYR A 76 1.90 2.72 7.86
CA TYR A 76 1.73 2.40 9.28
C TYR A 76 1.62 3.64 10.16
N HIS A 77 2.39 4.69 9.84
CA HIS A 77 2.30 5.96 10.58
C HIS A 77 0.97 6.67 10.37
N SER A 78 0.31 6.48 9.23
CA SER A 78 -1.00 7.08 8.99
C SER A 78 -2.08 6.62 9.99
N PHE A 79 -2.01 5.38 10.46
CA PHE A 79 -2.93 4.84 11.47
C PHE A 79 -2.70 5.39 12.89
N LEU A 80 -1.61 6.10 13.13
CA LEU A 80 -1.39 6.85 14.38
C LEU A 80 -2.10 8.22 14.38
N LEU A 81 -2.49 8.70 13.20
CA LEU A 81 -3.03 10.03 12.97
C LEU A 81 -4.49 9.99 12.50
N LEU A 82 -4.90 8.89 11.87
CA LEU A 82 -6.18 8.73 11.20
C LEU A 82 -6.87 7.44 11.62
N SER A 83 -8.19 7.43 11.56
CA SER A 83 -9.00 6.22 11.69
C SER A 83 -8.86 5.31 10.45
N VAL A 84 -9.19 4.02 10.61
CA VAL A 84 -9.15 3.05 9.49
C VAL A 84 -9.98 3.48 8.28
N PRO A 85 -11.23 3.98 8.45
CA PRO A 85 -12.03 4.49 7.32
C PRO A 85 -11.38 5.67 6.60
N GLU A 86 -10.76 6.61 7.33
CA GLU A 86 -10.06 7.78 6.74
C GLU A 86 -8.86 7.33 5.91
N VAL A 87 -8.03 6.42 6.44
CA VAL A 87 -6.89 5.88 5.70
C VAL A 87 -7.37 5.18 4.42
N LEU A 88 -8.42 4.34 4.50
CA LEU A 88 -9.01 3.67 3.34
C LEU A 88 -9.48 4.67 2.28
N LEU A 89 -10.27 5.69 2.69
CA LEU A 89 -10.78 6.69 1.76
C LEU A 89 -9.66 7.47 1.08
N PHE A 90 -8.61 7.82 1.81
CA PHE A 90 -7.50 8.59 1.24
C PHE A 90 -6.61 7.78 0.29
N THR A 91 -6.73 6.45 0.26
CA THR A 91 -6.06 5.64 -0.77
C THR A 91 -6.72 5.71 -2.15
N ILE A 92 -7.93 6.29 -2.25
CA ILE A 92 -8.66 6.47 -3.53
C ILE A 92 -7.84 7.25 -4.58
N PHE A 93 -6.85 8.04 -4.14
CA PHE A 93 -5.99 8.85 -5.04
C PHE A 93 -4.85 8.07 -5.69
N THR A 94 -4.64 6.81 -5.36
CA THR A 94 -3.60 5.99 -5.99
C THR A 94 -3.64 6.01 -7.51
N PRO A 95 -4.79 5.86 -8.20
CA PRO A 95 -4.87 5.96 -9.67
C PRO A 95 -4.44 7.33 -10.22
N VAL A 96 -4.70 8.41 -9.48
CA VAL A 96 -4.28 9.76 -9.88
C VAL A 96 -2.76 9.84 -9.93
N TYR A 97 -2.07 9.33 -8.91
CA TYR A 97 -0.61 9.28 -8.91
C TYR A 97 -0.07 8.40 -10.03
N ILE A 98 -0.73 7.28 -10.34
CA ILE A 98 -0.36 6.42 -11.47
C ILE A 98 -0.45 7.22 -12.78
N ALA A 99 -1.55 7.95 -13.00
CA ALA A 99 -1.76 8.75 -14.18
C ALA A 99 -0.79 9.93 -14.29
N LEU A 100 -0.52 10.64 -13.18
CA LEU A 100 0.48 11.71 -13.13
C LEU A 100 1.90 11.20 -13.45
N LEU A 101 2.27 10.02 -12.95
CA LEU A 101 3.55 9.41 -13.27
C LEU A 101 3.64 9.03 -14.74
N ASP A 102 2.57 8.52 -15.32
CA ASP A 102 2.50 8.20 -16.74
C ASP A 102 2.63 9.46 -17.60
N ASP A 103 1.89 10.53 -17.27
CA ASP A 103 1.99 11.84 -17.93
C ASP A 103 3.42 12.42 -17.86
N LEU A 104 4.04 12.38 -16.67
CA LEU A 104 5.42 12.86 -16.48
C LEU A 104 6.40 12.10 -17.37
N MET A 105 6.21 10.80 -17.50
CA MET A 105 7.09 9.94 -18.30
C MET A 105 6.95 10.18 -19.81
N PHE A 106 5.74 10.53 -20.28
CA PHE A 106 5.46 10.85 -21.68
C PHE A 106 5.52 12.35 -21.98
N LYS A 107 5.95 13.19 -21.01
CA LYS A 107 5.98 14.66 -21.11
C LYS A 107 4.64 15.24 -21.54
N ARG A 108 3.55 14.71 -21.02
CA ARG A 108 2.19 15.18 -21.22
C ARG A 108 1.77 15.97 -19.98
N PHE A 109 0.76 16.81 -20.12
CA PHE A 109 0.14 17.50 -19.00
C PHE A 109 -1.37 17.43 -19.16
N THR A 110 -2.02 16.75 -18.23
CA THR A 110 -3.48 16.58 -18.23
C THR A 110 -4.08 17.38 -17.08
N PRO A 111 -4.63 18.60 -17.34
CA PRO A 111 -5.10 19.51 -16.28
C PRO A 111 -6.16 18.91 -15.36
N ILE A 112 -6.90 17.91 -15.81
CA ILE A 112 -7.93 17.23 -15.03
C ILE A 112 -7.40 16.72 -13.70
N TYR A 113 -6.11 16.34 -13.61
CA TYR A 113 -5.51 15.85 -12.37
C TYR A 113 -5.40 16.93 -11.28
N LEU A 114 -5.32 18.22 -11.66
CA LEU A 114 -5.40 19.33 -10.70
C LEU A 114 -6.81 19.45 -10.11
N VAL A 115 -7.84 19.29 -10.93
CA VAL A 115 -9.23 19.27 -10.48
C VAL A 115 -9.46 18.12 -9.51
N THR A 116 -8.98 16.93 -9.87
CA THR A 116 -9.02 15.74 -9.02
C THR A 116 -8.35 15.98 -7.67
N ALA A 117 -7.16 16.60 -7.65
CA ALA A 117 -6.46 16.91 -6.41
C ALA A 117 -7.24 17.90 -5.52
N ILE A 118 -7.87 18.93 -6.10
CA ILE A 118 -8.70 19.89 -5.36
C ILE A 118 -9.93 19.19 -4.76
N LEU A 119 -10.65 18.40 -5.55
CA LEU A 119 -11.82 17.63 -5.07
C LEU A 119 -11.42 16.65 -3.96
N ALA A 120 -10.22 16.11 -4.05
CA ALA A 120 -9.62 15.27 -3.04
C ALA A 120 -9.55 15.96 -1.67
N VAL A 121 -8.94 17.14 -1.66
CA VAL A 121 -8.76 17.95 -0.43
C VAL A 121 -10.12 18.35 0.15
N LEU A 122 -11.05 18.76 -0.71
CA LEU A 122 -12.42 19.12 -0.28
C LEU A 122 -13.14 17.91 0.32
N GLY A 123 -13.08 16.74 -0.33
CA GLY A 123 -13.69 15.51 0.18
C GLY A 123 -13.10 15.06 1.53
N ALA A 124 -11.78 15.18 1.70
CA ALA A 124 -11.13 14.92 2.97
C ALA A 124 -11.63 15.84 4.09
N GLY A 125 -11.77 17.15 3.79
CA GLY A 125 -12.31 18.12 4.75
C GLY A 125 -13.74 17.81 5.19
N VAL A 126 -14.60 17.33 4.27
CA VAL A 126 -16.00 16.95 4.58
C VAL A 126 -16.08 15.77 5.53
N ILE A 127 -15.18 14.80 5.42
CA ILE A 127 -15.18 13.60 6.27
C ILE A 127 -14.99 13.97 7.76
N ARG A 128 -14.21 14.99 8.06
CA ARG A 128 -13.86 15.37 9.43
C ARG A 128 -14.12 16.86 9.75
N TYR A 129 -15.21 17.42 9.24
CA TYR A 129 -15.52 18.85 9.37
C TYR A 129 -15.47 19.38 10.82
N ASP A 130 -15.95 18.58 11.80
CA ASP A 130 -16.05 18.99 13.21
C ASP A 130 -14.76 18.77 14.03
N GLY A 131 -13.68 18.30 13.43
CA GLY A 131 -12.46 17.95 14.17
C GLY A 131 -11.18 17.97 13.34
N ILE A 132 -11.12 18.91 12.37
CA ILE A 132 -9.91 19.11 11.55
C ILE A 132 -8.85 19.78 12.43
N ASP A 133 -7.79 19.05 12.71
CA ASP A 133 -6.61 19.51 13.41
C ASP A 133 -5.35 19.33 12.54
N SER A 134 -4.20 19.72 13.07
CA SER A 134 -2.92 19.55 12.39
C SER A 134 -2.56 18.06 12.19
N GLY A 135 -2.99 17.19 13.10
CA GLY A 135 -2.78 15.75 13.01
C GLY A 135 -3.52 15.13 11.83
N PHE A 136 -4.76 15.56 11.57
CA PHE A 136 -5.55 15.12 10.42
C PHE A 136 -4.87 15.44 9.09
N TRP A 137 -4.43 16.70 8.89
CA TRP A 137 -3.76 17.10 7.66
C TRP A 137 -2.41 16.40 7.48
N LEU A 138 -1.67 16.23 8.57
CA LEU A 138 -0.44 15.45 8.54
C LEU A 138 -0.73 14.00 8.14
N GLY A 139 -1.75 13.38 8.73
CA GLY A 139 -2.19 12.03 8.39
C GLY A 139 -2.58 11.89 6.92
N PHE A 140 -3.35 12.86 6.39
CA PHE A 140 -3.69 12.92 4.96
C PHE A 140 -2.43 12.94 4.09
N LEU A 141 -1.47 13.84 4.37
CA LEU A 141 -0.22 13.93 3.61
C LEU A 141 0.62 12.66 3.70
N VAL A 142 0.65 12.02 4.86
CA VAL A 142 1.34 10.73 5.07
C VAL A 142 0.72 9.63 4.21
N VAL A 143 -0.61 9.55 4.11
CA VAL A 143 -1.29 8.62 3.20
C VAL A 143 -0.97 8.94 1.73
N GLN A 144 -0.91 10.24 1.36
CA GLN A 144 -0.51 10.59 -0.01
C GLN A 144 0.93 10.18 -0.33
N GLY A 145 1.85 10.28 0.64
CA GLY A 145 3.19 9.71 0.51
C GLY A 145 3.18 8.21 0.25
N ALA A 146 2.35 7.45 0.97
CA ALA A 146 2.17 6.02 0.74
C ALA A 146 1.60 5.72 -0.65
N ASN A 147 0.56 6.45 -1.07
CA ASN A 147 -0.06 6.31 -2.39
C ASN A 147 0.95 6.57 -3.53
N LEU A 148 1.74 7.63 -3.40
CA LEU A 148 2.77 7.97 -4.39
C LEU A 148 3.83 6.86 -4.48
N CYS A 149 4.35 6.38 -3.36
CA CYS A 149 5.32 5.28 -3.33
C CYS A 149 4.75 4.00 -3.95
N PHE A 150 3.49 3.69 -3.66
CA PHE A 150 2.81 2.54 -4.24
C PHE A 150 2.67 2.69 -5.77
N ALA A 151 2.26 3.87 -6.24
CA ALA A 151 2.11 4.18 -7.66
C ALA A 151 3.45 4.09 -8.42
N ILE A 152 4.53 4.67 -7.85
CA ILE A 152 5.89 4.56 -8.42
C ILE A 152 6.29 3.10 -8.58
N GLY A 153 6.09 2.31 -7.53
CA GLY A 153 6.41 0.89 -7.57
C GLY A 153 5.59 0.13 -8.60
N GLN A 154 4.30 0.39 -8.68
CA GLN A 154 3.39 -0.28 -9.62
C GLN A 154 3.72 0.05 -11.09
N VAL A 155 3.91 1.32 -11.41
CA VAL A 155 4.30 1.76 -12.76
C VAL A 155 5.68 1.23 -13.13
N GLY A 156 6.65 1.35 -12.21
CA GLY A 156 8.00 0.86 -12.42
C GLY A 156 8.07 -0.65 -12.60
N TYR A 157 7.29 -1.42 -11.81
CA TYR A 157 7.23 -2.88 -11.96
C TYR A 157 6.67 -3.30 -13.32
N ARG A 158 5.57 -2.67 -13.77
CA ARG A 158 5.00 -2.95 -15.10
C ARG A 158 6.01 -2.71 -16.22
N ARG A 159 6.80 -1.63 -16.13
CA ARG A 159 7.85 -1.31 -17.10
C ARG A 159 8.98 -2.33 -17.07
N LEU A 160 9.50 -2.61 -15.89
CA LEU A 160 10.54 -3.63 -15.74
C LEU A 160 10.07 -4.98 -16.30
N ALA A 161 8.80 -5.33 -16.06
CA ALA A 161 8.22 -6.57 -16.57
C ALA A 161 8.11 -6.60 -18.10
N ALA A 162 7.83 -5.46 -18.74
CA ALA A 162 7.77 -5.36 -20.20
C ALA A 162 9.15 -5.55 -20.86
N ASP A 163 10.23 -5.20 -20.17
CA ASP A 163 11.62 -5.32 -20.65
C ASP A 163 12.24 -6.72 -20.39
N LEU A 164 11.48 -7.61 -19.74
CA LEU A 164 11.97 -8.94 -19.37
C LEU A 164 11.28 -10.03 -20.18
N PRO A 165 11.93 -11.19 -20.38
CA PRO A 165 11.33 -12.28 -21.14
C PRO A 165 9.97 -12.71 -20.56
N PRO A 166 8.94 -12.89 -21.40
CA PRO A 166 7.61 -13.31 -20.94
C PRO A 166 7.61 -14.72 -20.29
N THR A 167 8.64 -15.52 -20.56
CA THR A 167 8.86 -16.84 -19.99
C THR A 167 9.51 -16.79 -18.60
N LEU A 168 9.86 -15.60 -18.09
CA LEU A 168 10.50 -15.47 -16.80
C LEU A 168 9.58 -15.95 -15.66
N ALA A 169 10.06 -16.93 -14.91
CA ALA A 169 9.38 -17.40 -13.72
C ALA A 169 9.55 -16.38 -12.57
N TRP A 170 8.63 -15.45 -12.46
CA TRP A 170 8.71 -14.30 -11.55
C TRP A 170 8.94 -14.68 -10.09
N HIS A 171 8.39 -15.78 -9.60
CA HIS A 171 8.65 -16.25 -8.23
C HIS A 171 10.14 -16.52 -7.96
N ASN A 172 10.93 -16.84 -8.99
CA ASN A 172 12.37 -17.07 -8.87
C ASN A 172 13.20 -15.78 -8.77
N VAL A 173 12.61 -14.62 -8.97
CA VAL A 173 13.31 -13.32 -8.93
C VAL A 173 12.65 -12.34 -7.97
N PHE A 174 11.42 -12.57 -7.56
CA PHE A 174 10.66 -11.63 -6.74
C PHE A 174 11.25 -11.44 -5.33
N GLY A 175 12.08 -12.36 -4.85
CA GLY A 175 12.85 -12.18 -3.62
C GLY A 175 13.71 -10.92 -3.62
N TRP A 176 14.22 -10.46 -4.79
CA TRP A 176 14.96 -9.20 -4.87
C TRP A 176 14.11 -7.98 -4.50
N PHE A 177 12.82 -7.99 -4.81
CA PHE A 177 11.89 -6.95 -4.40
C PHE A 177 11.85 -6.82 -2.87
N PHE A 178 11.72 -7.94 -2.15
CA PHE A 178 11.70 -7.92 -0.69
C PHE A 178 13.06 -7.62 -0.07
N ILE A 179 14.17 -8.04 -0.70
CA ILE A 179 15.51 -7.62 -0.27
C ILE A 179 15.64 -6.10 -0.34
N GLY A 180 15.14 -5.48 -1.41
CA GLY A 180 15.09 -4.02 -1.51
C GLY A 180 14.26 -3.36 -0.41
N ALA A 181 13.08 -3.90 -0.10
CA ALA A 181 12.26 -3.41 1.00
C ALA A 181 12.95 -3.57 2.37
N MET A 182 13.70 -4.66 2.56
CA MET A 182 14.48 -4.90 3.77
C MET A 182 15.59 -3.87 3.99
N LEU A 183 16.23 -3.38 2.92
CA LEU A 183 17.24 -2.31 2.98
C LEU A 183 16.68 -0.98 3.49
N VAL A 184 15.36 -0.82 3.49
CA VAL A 184 14.68 0.33 4.12
C VAL A 184 14.16 -0.05 5.51
N ALA A 185 13.44 -1.16 5.64
CA ALA A 185 12.75 -1.52 6.86
C ALA A 185 13.72 -1.77 8.04
N LEU A 186 14.85 -2.45 7.80
CA LEU A 186 15.82 -2.73 8.85
C LEU A 186 16.52 -1.47 9.38
N PRO A 187 17.13 -0.60 8.56
CA PRO A 187 17.69 0.66 9.04
C PRO A 187 16.64 1.56 9.70
N ALA A 188 15.41 1.61 9.17
CA ALA A 188 14.35 2.42 9.75
C ALA A 188 14.03 1.96 11.19
N PHE A 189 13.92 0.66 11.44
CA PHE A 189 13.72 0.15 12.79
C PHE A 189 14.93 0.39 13.70
N LEU A 190 16.14 0.19 13.22
CA LEU A 190 17.36 0.40 14.02
C LEU A 190 17.57 1.87 14.43
N LEU A 191 17.13 2.82 13.59
CA LEU A 191 17.32 4.25 13.83
C LEU A 191 16.14 4.90 14.56
N PHE A 192 14.92 4.45 14.32
CA PHE A 192 13.70 5.11 14.77
C PHE A 192 12.74 4.20 15.55
N GLY A 193 13.02 2.88 15.60
CA GLY A 193 12.17 1.92 16.27
C GLY A 193 12.21 2.02 17.79
N ASN A 194 11.11 1.65 18.40
CA ASN A 194 10.98 1.59 19.85
C ASN A 194 10.91 0.12 20.32
N SER A 195 12.00 -0.41 20.84
CA SER A 195 12.08 -1.79 21.33
C SER A 195 11.21 -2.05 22.59
N ALA A 196 10.68 -1.03 23.25
CA ALA A 196 9.75 -1.17 24.34
C ALA A 196 8.31 -1.44 23.88
N ALA A 197 7.97 -1.15 22.63
CA ALA A 197 6.65 -1.34 22.04
C ALA A 197 6.61 -2.52 21.06
N LEU A 198 7.13 -3.66 21.45
CA LEU A 198 7.09 -4.90 20.63
C LEU A 198 5.75 -5.63 20.86
N PRO A 199 5.35 -6.55 19.95
CA PRO A 199 4.14 -7.34 20.11
C PRO A 199 4.16 -8.12 21.43
N SER A 200 3.15 -7.94 22.26
CA SER A 200 3.02 -8.53 23.58
C SER A 200 2.01 -9.69 23.65
N THR A 201 1.16 -9.83 22.62
CA THR A 201 0.11 -10.83 22.59
C THR A 201 0.26 -11.80 21.42
N THR A 202 -0.22 -13.04 21.59
CA THR A 202 -0.28 -14.04 20.51
C THR A 202 -1.09 -13.55 19.31
N LEU A 203 -2.14 -12.75 19.57
CA LEU A 203 -2.97 -12.16 18.53
C LEU A 203 -2.17 -11.18 17.64
N GLN A 204 -1.39 -10.28 18.25
CA GLN A 204 -0.53 -9.35 17.50
C GLN A 204 0.50 -10.09 16.64
N TRP A 205 1.13 -11.14 17.16
CA TRP A 205 2.04 -11.98 16.39
C TRP A 205 1.32 -12.72 15.25
N GLY A 206 0.11 -13.24 15.51
CA GLY A 206 -0.74 -13.88 14.49
C GLY A 206 -1.12 -12.90 13.37
N VAL A 207 -1.51 -11.67 13.73
CA VAL A 207 -1.80 -10.60 12.77
C VAL A 207 -0.58 -10.25 11.95
N LEU A 208 0.60 -10.08 12.56
CA LEU A 208 1.85 -9.81 11.84
C LEU A 208 2.24 -10.95 10.93
N ALA A 209 2.09 -12.20 11.38
CA ALA A 209 2.37 -13.37 10.56
C ALA A 209 1.47 -13.42 9.31
N TRP A 210 0.17 -13.22 9.49
CA TRP A 210 -0.78 -13.16 8.37
C TRP A 210 -0.46 -12.00 7.42
N LEU A 211 -0.23 -10.80 7.97
CA LEU A 211 0.11 -9.62 7.19
C LEU A 211 1.43 -9.79 6.44
N GLY A 212 2.43 -10.45 7.04
CA GLY A 212 3.74 -10.68 6.44
C GLY A 212 3.71 -11.77 5.37
N LEU A 213 3.28 -12.98 5.73
CA LEU A 213 3.32 -14.14 4.84
C LEU A 213 2.29 -14.03 3.72
N VAL A 214 1.05 -13.69 4.07
CA VAL A 214 -0.10 -13.73 3.15
C VAL A 214 -0.28 -12.38 2.47
N ALA A 215 -0.56 -11.31 3.22
CA ALA A 215 -0.91 -10.02 2.62
C ALA A 215 0.28 -9.34 1.91
N SER A 216 1.48 -9.40 2.50
CA SER A 216 2.69 -8.83 1.89
C SER A 216 3.40 -9.84 0.98
N GLY A 217 3.65 -11.06 1.42
CA GLY A 217 4.37 -12.07 0.63
C GLY A 217 3.59 -12.45 -0.63
N VAL A 218 2.58 -13.27 -0.47
CA VAL A 218 1.78 -13.77 -1.59
C VAL A 218 0.97 -12.65 -2.24
N GLY A 219 0.39 -11.74 -1.44
CA GLY A 219 -0.47 -10.65 -1.93
C GLY A 219 0.26 -9.69 -2.86
N TYR A 220 1.42 -9.15 -2.47
CA TYR A 220 2.18 -8.23 -3.35
C TYR A 220 2.69 -8.93 -4.61
N PHE A 221 3.13 -10.18 -4.50
CA PHE A 221 3.51 -10.95 -5.66
C PHE A 221 2.32 -11.11 -6.63
N ALA A 222 1.18 -11.56 -6.13
CA ALA A 222 -0.02 -11.75 -6.92
C ALA A 222 -0.54 -10.43 -7.51
N TRP A 223 -0.52 -9.33 -6.73
CA TRP A 223 -0.90 -8.00 -7.22
C TRP A 223 -0.02 -7.53 -8.37
N ASN A 224 1.30 -7.56 -8.19
CA ASN A 224 2.23 -7.13 -9.23
C ASN A 224 2.11 -8.02 -10.49
N GLN A 225 1.92 -9.34 -10.32
CA GLN A 225 1.65 -10.23 -11.46
C GLN A 225 0.30 -9.92 -12.13
N GLY A 226 -0.74 -9.62 -11.35
CA GLY A 226 -2.05 -9.23 -11.86
C GLY A 226 -1.98 -7.91 -12.66
N ALA A 227 -1.24 -6.93 -12.13
CA ALA A 227 -1.05 -5.62 -12.75
C ALA A 227 -0.41 -5.66 -14.14
N THR A 228 0.42 -6.67 -14.42
CA THR A 228 1.02 -6.85 -15.76
C THR A 228 0.08 -7.49 -16.79
N LYS A 229 -1.06 -8.04 -16.35
CA LYS A 229 -1.99 -8.84 -17.16
C LYS A 229 -3.29 -8.10 -17.50
N VAL A 230 -3.41 -6.84 -17.11
CA VAL A 230 -4.60 -6.01 -17.35
C VAL A 230 -4.19 -4.65 -17.91
N ASP A 231 -5.13 -3.99 -18.58
CA ASP A 231 -4.95 -2.60 -19.02
C ASP A 231 -4.94 -1.61 -17.85
N ALA A 232 -4.55 -0.36 -18.11
CA ALA A 232 -4.43 0.66 -17.09
C ALA A 232 -5.78 1.04 -16.46
N GLY A 233 -6.87 1.04 -17.24
CA GLY A 233 -8.21 1.34 -16.75
C GLY A 233 -8.72 0.28 -15.77
N THR A 234 -8.59 -0.99 -16.15
CA THR A 234 -8.92 -2.13 -15.25
C THR A 234 -8.09 -2.07 -13.96
N LEU A 235 -6.80 -1.75 -14.07
CA LEU A 235 -5.93 -1.65 -12.89
C LEU A 235 -6.34 -0.49 -11.97
N ALA A 236 -6.72 0.65 -12.53
CA ALA A 236 -7.25 1.80 -11.77
C ALA A 236 -8.53 1.43 -11.01
N ILE A 237 -9.48 0.77 -11.66
CA ILE A 237 -10.72 0.27 -11.03
C ILE A 237 -10.38 -0.68 -9.87
N MET A 238 -9.44 -1.59 -10.07
CA MET A 238 -9.06 -2.55 -9.03
C MET A 238 -8.33 -1.90 -7.85
N ASN A 239 -7.51 -0.86 -8.08
CA ASN A 239 -6.93 -0.06 -7.00
C ASN A 239 -8.04 0.58 -6.15
N ASN A 240 -9.06 1.16 -6.78
CA ASN A 240 -10.16 1.81 -6.08
C ASN A 240 -11.17 0.83 -5.47
N ALA A 241 -11.32 -0.38 -6.01
CA ALA A 241 -12.19 -1.42 -5.45
C ALA A 241 -11.79 -1.84 -4.02
N LEU A 242 -10.53 -1.64 -3.65
CA LEU A 242 -10.05 -1.89 -2.30
C LEU A 242 -10.73 -1.00 -1.26
N VAL A 243 -11.07 0.25 -1.63
CA VAL A 243 -11.68 1.21 -0.70
C VAL A 243 -13.05 0.75 -0.22
N PRO A 244 -14.05 0.50 -1.08
CA PRO A 244 -15.35 0.00 -0.62
C PRO A 244 -15.24 -1.38 0.03
N ALA A 245 -14.38 -2.28 -0.47
CA ALA A 245 -14.20 -3.59 0.15
C ALA A 245 -13.65 -3.47 1.59
N GLY A 246 -12.63 -2.64 1.82
CA GLY A 246 -12.07 -2.40 3.13
C GLY A 246 -13.03 -1.67 4.08
N LEU A 247 -13.81 -0.70 3.57
CA LEU A 247 -14.84 -0.02 4.36
C LEU A 247 -15.93 -1.00 4.82
N VAL A 248 -16.45 -1.83 3.93
CA VAL A 248 -17.45 -2.85 4.30
C VAL A 248 -16.89 -3.76 5.39
N VAL A 249 -15.69 -4.29 5.23
CA VAL A 249 -15.05 -5.15 6.23
C VAL A 249 -14.89 -4.40 7.56
N ASN A 250 -14.41 -3.17 7.54
CA ASN A 250 -14.19 -2.38 8.77
C ASN A 250 -15.50 -2.06 9.49
N LEU A 251 -16.49 -1.53 8.77
CA LEU A 251 -17.77 -1.10 9.35
C LEU A 251 -18.59 -2.28 9.87
N VAL A 252 -18.56 -3.42 9.18
CA VAL A 252 -19.34 -4.60 9.61
C VAL A 252 -18.74 -5.30 10.81
N ILE A 253 -17.40 -5.36 10.90
CA ILE A 253 -16.72 -6.18 11.92
C ILE A 253 -16.27 -5.35 13.13
N TRP A 254 -15.67 -4.18 12.91
CA TRP A 254 -15.00 -3.44 13.98
C TRP A 254 -15.60 -2.08 14.31
N ASN A 255 -16.04 -1.31 13.34
CA ASN A 255 -16.41 0.10 13.52
C ASN A 255 -17.90 0.33 13.20
N ARG A 256 -18.78 -0.38 13.89
CA ARG A 256 -20.23 -0.40 13.64
C ARG A 256 -20.93 0.92 13.94
N ASP A 257 -20.35 1.76 14.81
CA ASP A 257 -20.91 3.04 15.25
C ASP A 257 -20.37 4.25 14.47
N ALA A 258 -19.64 4.02 13.35
CA ALA A 258 -19.13 5.09 12.52
C ALA A 258 -20.26 5.88 11.84
N ASP A 259 -20.06 7.20 11.68
CA ASP A 259 -20.95 8.07 10.90
C ASP A 259 -20.84 7.75 9.40
N VAL A 260 -21.63 6.76 8.98
CA VAL A 260 -21.66 6.28 7.58
C VAL A 260 -22.08 7.39 6.63
N GLY A 261 -22.93 8.34 7.08
CA GLY A 261 -23.40 9.48 6.25
C GLY A 261 -22.23 10.40 5.84
N LYS A 262 -21.39 10.78 6.80
CA LYS A 262 -20.18 11.60 6.53
C LYS A 262 -19.19 10.87 5.66
N LEU A 263 -18.95 9.58 5.92
CA LEU A 263 -18.04 8.76 5.12
C LEU A 263 -18.52 8.62 3.67
N LEU A 264 -19.82 8.39 3.45
CA LEU A 264 -20.40 8.28 2.10
C LEU A 264 -20.35 9.61 1.35
N LEU A 265 -20.64 10.72 2.03
CA LEU A 265 -20.57 12.06 1.40
C LEU A 265 -19.14 12.40 0.97
N GLY A 266 -18.17 12.21 1.86
CA GLY A 266 -16.76 12.41 1.52
C GLY A 266 -16.27 11.47 0.40
N ALA A 267 -16.67 10.20 0.45
CA ALA A 267 -16.37 9.23 -0.60
C ALA A 267 -16.99 9.60 -1.95
N ALA A 268 -18.22 10.12 -1.96
CA ALA A 268 -18.87 10.59 -3.18
C ALA A 268 -18.15 11.78 -3.82
N ILE A 269 -17.73 12.77 -3.02
CA ILE A 269 -16.94 13.92 -3.50
C ILE A 269 -15.59 13.46 -4.07
N MET A 270 -14.89 12.59 -3.35
CA MET A 270 -13.61 12.05 -3.81
C MET A 270 -13.77 11.12 -5.02
N GLY A 271 -14.85 10.36 -5.10
CA GLY A 271 -15.14 9.46 -6.21
C GLY A 271 -15.58 10.18 -7.49
N ALA A 272 -16.06 11.42 -7.38
CA ALA A 272 -16.39 12.29 -8.52
C ALA A 272 -15.14 12.96 -9.13
N SER A 273 -14.01 12.84 -8.49
CA SER A 273 -12.72 13.36 -8.94
C SER A 273 -11.98 12.34 -9.84
#